data_86a31cd5c2bb5fff960de5a6291dda72
#
_entry.id   86a31cd5c2bb5fff960de5a6291dda72
#
_cell.length_a   1.000
_cell.length_b   1.000
_cell.length_c   1.000
_cell.angle_alpha   90.00
_cell.angle_beta   90.00
_cell.angle_gamma   90.00
#
_symmetry.space_group_name_H-M   'P 1'
#
loop_
_entity.id
_entity.type
_entity.pdbx_description
1 polymer ?
#
loop_
_entity_poly.entity_id
_entity_poly.type
_entity_poly.pdbx_seq_one_letter_code
_entity_poly.pdbx_strand_id
1 'polypeptide(L)'
;MNQFIIVGRIVKDLEKESNAITIAISRHYKNENGEYDTDFVDVTIDGTLAKTTIEYCKKDDIIGVKGSIRSEISNDIKKMIQVAERVTFLSSKKADE
;
A
#
# COMPACT_ATOMS: atom_id res chain seq x y z
N MET A 1 7.37 6.67 18.89
CA MET A 1 6.43 6.89 17.76
C MET A 1 6.58 5.75 16.77
N ASN A 2 5.48 5.22 16.31
CA ASN A 2 5.48 4.13 15.33
C ASN A 2 4.51 4.48 14.22
N GLN A 3 5.06 4.92 13.09
CA GLN A 3 4.25 5.43 12.00
C GLN A 3 4.98 5.27 10.68
N PHE A 4 4.26 4.84 9.65
CA PHE A 4 4.77 4.91 8.29
C PHE A 4 3.81 5.75 7.44
N ILE A 5 4.35 6.36 6.41
CA ILE A 5 3.58 7.10 5.41
C ILE A 5 4.16 6.72 4.06
N ILE A 6 3.32 6.20 3.18
CA ILE A 6 3.74 5.84 1.83
C ILE A 6 2.76 6.38 0.81
N VAL A 7 3.28 6.67 -0.37
CA VAL A 7 2.48 7.09 -1.52
C VAL A 7 2.91 6.24 -2.70
N GLY A 8 1.94 5.65 -3.37
CA GLY A 8 2.26 4.82 -4.52
C GLY A 8 1.02 4.37 -5.26
N ARG A 9 1.24 3.48 -6.20
CA ARG A 9 0.20 3.00 -7.11
C ARG A 9 -0.29 1.61 -6.70
N ILE A 10 -1.60 1.43 -6.67
CA ILE A 10 -2.20 0.11 -6.43
C ILE A 10 -1.91 -0.77 -7.65
N VAL A 11 -1.32 -1.96 -7.43
CA VAL A 11 -0.85 -2.78 -8.54
C VAL A 11 -1.86 -3.81 -9.03
N LYS A 12 -2.91 -4.05 -8.27
CA LYS A 12 -3.99 -4.96 -8.70
C LYS A 12 -5.29 -4.58 -8.03
N ASP A 13 -6.40 -4.98 -8.64
CA ASP A 13 -7.72 -4.70 -8.06
C ASP A 13 -7.88 -5.33 -6.69
N LEU A 14 -8.59 -4.62 -5.83
CA LEU A 14 -8.84 -5.06 -4.47
C LEU A 14 -10.05 -5.99 -4.44
N GLU A 15 -9.88 -7.11 -3.77
CA GLU A 15 -10.95 -8.09 -3.62
C GLU A 15 -11.74 -7.80 -2.34
N LYS A 16 -13.05 -8.09 -2.40
CA LYS A 16 -13.96 -7.82 -1.29
C LYS A 16 -13.51 -8.39 0.05
N GLU A 17 -12.88 -9.54 0.03
CA GLU A 17 -12.45 -10.23 1.24
C GLU A 17 -10.96 -10.07 1.51
N SER A 18 -10.28 -9.29 0.67
CA SER A 18 -8.86 -9.07 0.87
C SER A 18 -8.63 -8.18 2.08
N ASN A 19 -7.64 -8.53 2.86
CA ASN A 19 -7.18 -7.69 3.97
C ASN A 19 -5.78 -7.14 3.71
N ALA A 20 -5.36 -7.15 2.44
CA ALA A 20 -4.05 -6.63 2.06
C ALA A 20 -4.12 -5.95 0.69
N ILE A 21 -3.36 -4.88 0.56
CA ILE A 21 -3.17 -4.20 -0.72
C ILE A 21 -1.68 -4.12 -1.01
N THR A 22 -1.32 -4.22 -2.28
CA THR A 22 0.07 -4.09 -2.71
C THR A 22 0.24 -2.76 -3.43
N ILE A 23 1.21 -1.99 -2.98
CA ILE A 23 1.47 -0.65 -3.48
C ILE A 23 2.87 -0.61 -4.08
N ALA A 24 2.97 -0.13 -5.31
CA ALA A 24 4.25 0.06 -5.99
C ALA A 24 4.77 1.45 -5.70
N ILE A 25 5.98 1.51 -5.19
CA ILE A 25 6.64 2.77 -4.82
C ILE A 25 7.98 2.84 -5.52
N SER A 26 8.15 3.85 -6.37
CA SER A 26 9.43 4.05 -7.05
C SER A 26 10.42 4.69 -6.09
N ARG A 27 11.64 4.18 -6.09
CA ARG A 27 12.71 4.82 -5.34
C ARG A 27 13.05 6.15 -6.01
N HIS A 28 13.46 7.11 -5.23
CA HIS A 28 13.72 8.46 -5.74
C HIS A 28 15.17 8.68 -6.18
N TYR A 29 15.93 7.61 -6.30
CA TYR A 29 17.30 7.65 -6.81
C TYR A 29 17.51 6.53 -7.83
N LYS A 30 18.41 6.75 -8.76
CA LYS A 30 18.69 5.78 -9.83
C LYS A 30 19.65 4.70 -9.36
N ASN A 31 19.46 3.49 -9.89
CA ASN A 31 20.39 2.39 -9.68
C ASN A 31 21.60 2.53 -10.61
N GLU A 32 22.47 1.52 -10.59
CA GLU A 32 23.70 1.53 -11.42
C GLU A 32 23.42 1.63 -12.92
N ASN A 33 22.26 1.17 -13.35
CA ASN A 33 21.88 1.19 -14.77
C ASN A 33 21.13 2.46 -15.17
N GLY A 34 21.02 3.42 -14.28
CA GLY A 34 20.31 4.67 -14.55
C GLY A 34 18.79 4.55 -14.47
N GLU A 35 18.28 3.50 -13.86
CA GLU A 35 16.84 3.25 -13.74
C GLU A 35 16.37 3.41 -12.30
N TYR A 36 15.10 3.72 -12.13
CA TYR A 36 14.49 3.78 -10.80
C TYR A 36 13.91 2.42 -10.43
N ASP A 37 14.41 1.83 -9.36
CA ASP A 37 13.85 0.60 -8.84
C ASP A 37 12.50 0.87 -8.20
N THR A 38 11.66 -0.17 -8.17
CA THR A 38 10.34 -0.10 -7.57
C THR A 38 10.25 -1.10 -6.41
N ASP A 39 9.77 -0.62 -5.29
CA ASP A 39 9.46 -1.48 -4.15
C ASP A 39 7.97 -1.80 -4.17
N PHE A 40 7.62 -3.06 -3.89
CA PHE A 40 6.24 -3.50 -3.79
C PHE A 40 5.95 -3.76 -2.32
N VAL A 41 5.13 -2.92 -1.73
CA VAL A 41 4.85 -2.97 -0.30
C VAL A 41 3.46 -3.52 -0.07
N ASP A 42 3.36 -4.59 0.71
CA ASP A 42 2.07 -5.13 1.12
C ASP A 42 1.63 -4.45 2.39
N VAL A 43 0.43 -3.93 2.39
CA VAL A 43 -0.14 -3.24 3.54
C VAL A 43 -1.39 -3.99 3.97
N THR A 44 -1.45 -4.32 5.25
CA THR A 44 -2.63 -4.94 5.83
C THR A 44 -3.69 -3.87 6.06
N ILE A 45 -4.91 -4.16 5.65
CA ILE A 45 -6.04 -3.24 5.79
C ILE A 45 -7.27 -4.06 6.18
N ASP A 46 -8.02 -3.60 7.18
CA ASP A 46 -9.16 -4.36 7.66
C ASP A 46 -10.32 -3.46 8.07
N GLY A 47 -11.43 -4.09 8.43
CA GLY A 47 -12.60 -3.41 8.95
C GLY A 47 -13.25 -2.44 7.97
N THR A 48 -13.76 -1.36 8.51
CA THR A 48 -14.43 -0.32 7.73
C THR A 48 -13.49 0.34 6.73
N LEU A 49 -12.23 0.50 7.11
CA LEU A 49 -11.23 1.09 6.21
C LEU A 49 -11.03 0.23 4.97
N ALA A 50 -10.99 -1.08 5.12
CA ALA A 50 -10.89 -2.01 3.99
C ALA A 50 -12.09 -1.86 3.06
N LYS A 51 -13.29 -1.85 3.61
CA LYS A 51 -14.53 -1.71 2.82
C LYS A 51 -14.54 -0.40 2.03
N THR A 52 -14.20 0.69 2.68
CA THR A 52 -14.17 2.00 2.04
C THR A 52 -13.12 2.05 0.93
N THR A 53 -11.95 1.50 1.19
CA THR A 53 -10.86 1.50 0.21
C THR A 53 -11.23 0.68 -1.02
N ILE A 54 -11.83 -0.49 -0.84
CA ILE A 54 -12.28 -1.33 -1.95
C ILE A 54 -13.33 -0.61 -2.79
N GLU A 55 -14.21 0.14 -2.15
CA GLU A 55 -15.27 0.86 -2.83
C GLU A 55 -14.76 2.02 -3.69
N TYR A 56 -13.77 2.75 -3.21
CA TYR A 56 -13.33 3.98 -3.86
C TYR A 56 -12.00 3.90 -4.60
N CYS A 57 -11.24 2.85 -4.43
CA CYS A 57 -9.92 2.73 -5.03
C CYS A 57 -9.83 1.52 -5.97
N LYS A 58 -9.07 1.67 -7.04
CA LYS A 58 -8.91 0.64 -8.07
C LYS A 58 -7.46 0.47 -8.45
N LYS A 59 -7.18 -0.60 -9.17
CA LYS A 59 -5.87 -0.80 -9.79
C LYS A 59 -5.44 0.46 -10.54
N ASP A 60 -4.19 0.80 -10.40
CA ASP A 60 -3.51 1.94 -11.01
C ASP A 60 -3.81 3.30 -10.36
N ASP A 61 -4.71 3.35 -9.39
CA ASP A 61 -4.91 4.58 -8.62
C ASP A 61 -3.68 4.87 -7.75
N ILE A 62 -3.42 6.16 -7.55
CA ILE A 62 -2.38 6.63 -6.65
C ILE A 62 -3.02 6.96 -5.31
N ILE A 63 -2.51 6.36 -4.26
CA ILE A 63 -3.03 6.58 -2.91
C ILE A 63 -1.90 6.87 -1.94
N GLY A 64 -2.25 7.53 -0.84
CA GLY A 64 -1.38 7.68 0.31
C GLY A 64 -1.89 6.80 1.43
N VAL A 65 -1.00 6.13 2.13
CA VAL A 65 -1.35 5.29 3.26
C VAL A 65 -0.54 5.70 4.47
N LYS A 66 -1.22 5.92 5.57
CA LYS A 66 -0.60 6.16 6.87
C LYS A 66 -0.97 5.01 7.78
N GLY A 67 0.00 4.53 8.54
CA GLY A 67 -0.26 3.43 9.46
C GLY A 67 0.88 3.21 10.42
N SER A 68 0.88 2.03 11.01
CA SER A 68 1.91 1.62 11.95
C SER A 68 2.49 0.28 11.57
N ILE A 69 3.71 0.03 12.04
CA ILE A 69 4.38 -1.24 11.83
C ILE A 69 4.13 -2.08 13.07
N ARG A 70 3.68 -3.31 12.87
CA ARG A 70 3.40 -4.25 13.95
C ARG A 70 4.15 -5.54 13.74
N SER A 71 4.35 -6.28 14.80
CA SER A 71 4.91 -7.62 14.70
C SER A 71 3.82 -8.65 14.97
N GLU A 72 3.90 -9.75 14.26
CA GLU A 72 3.06 -10.92 14.48
C GLU A 72 3.97 -12.13 14.71
N ILE A 73 3.53 -13.03 15.57
CA ILE A 73 4.23 -14.29 15.80
C ILE A 73 3.30 -15.42 15.38
N SER A 74 3.76 -16.24 14.43
CA SER A 74 3.03 -17.39 13.95
C SER A 74 4.02 -18.53 13.75
N ASN A 75 3.74 -19.70 14.35
CA ASN A 75 4.64 -20.85 14.29
C ASN A 75 6.07 -20.50 14.74
N ASP A 76 6.19 -19.70 15.79
CA ASP A 76 7.47 -19.24 16.34
C ASP A 76 8.28 -18.33 15.41
N ILE A 77 7.66 -17.85 14.32
CA ILE A 77 8.30 -16.94 13.39
C ILE A 77 7.71 -15.55 13.58
N LYS A 78 8.58 -14.58 13.81
CA LYS A 78 8.17 -13.18 13.92
C LYS A 78 8.16 -12.53 12.55
N LYS A 79 7.03 -11.91 12.20
CA LYS A 79 6.88 -11.14 10.97
C LYS A 79 6.59 -9.69 11.30
N MET A 80 7.09 -8.80 10.46
CA MET A 80 6.76 -7.38 10.55
C MET A 80 5.69 -7.09 9.52
N ILE A 81 4.61 -6.44 9.94
CA ILE A 81 3.54 -6.06 9.02
C ILE A 81 3.28 -4.57 9.09
N GLN A 82 2.87 -4.02 7.95
CA GLN A 82 2.44 -2.63 7.86
C GLN A 82 0.93 -2.61 7.90
N VAL A 83 0.35 -1.95 8.91
CA VAL A 83 -1.11 -1.90 9.09
C VAL A 83 -1.61 -0.51 8.79
N ALA A 84 -2.51 -0.40 7.81
CA ALA A 84 -3.09 0.87 7.41
C ALA A 84 -4.04 1.39 8.49
N GLU A 85 -3.90 2.67 8.79
CA GLU A 85 -4.82 3.39 9.68
C GLU A 85 -5.61 4.45 8.93
N ARG A 86 -5.06 4.93 7.82
CA ARG A 86 -5.70 5.92 6.98
C ARG A 86 -5.27 5.76 5.53
N VAL A 87 -6.23 5.85 4.61
CA VAL A 87 -5.97 5.81 3.18
C VAL A 87 -6.51 7.10 2.57
N THR A 88 -5.69 7.76 1.76
CA THR A 88 -6.08 8.99 1.06
C THR A 88 -5.97 8.75 -0.43
N PHE A 89 -7.06 8.95 -1.13
CA PHE A 89 -7.07 8.89 -2.59
C PHE A 89 -6.42 10.15 -3.16
N LEU A 90 -5.46 10.00 -4.04
CA LEU A 90 -4.72 11.13 -4.60
C LEU A 90 -5.01 11.37 -6.07
N SER A 91 -4.98 10.33 -6.90
CA SER A 91 -5.33 10.48 -8.30
C SER A 91 -5.66 9.14 -8.93
N SER A 92 -6.36 9.17 -10.06
CA SER A 92 -6.60 7.97 -10.82
C SER A 92 -5.90 8.06 -12.17
N LYS A 93 -5.57 6.90 -12.73
CA LYS A 93 -4.92 6.84 -14.05
C LYS A 93 -5.77 7.48 -15.13
N LYS A 94 -7.10 7.35 -15.03
CA LYS A 94 -8.02 7.93 -16.01
C LYS A 94 -7.98 9.46 -16.03
N ALA A 95 -7.68 10.07 -14.91
CA ALA A 95 -7.64 11.52 -14.83
C ALA A 95 -6.48 12.12 -15.61
N ASP A 96 -5.49 11.32 -15.95
CA ASP A 96 -4.28 11.76 -16.64
C ASP A 96 -4.41 11.65 -18.17
N GLU A 97 -5.51 11.12 -18.65
CA GLU A 97 -5.77 11.00 -20.08
C GLU A 97 -6.44 12.28 -20.66
#